data_f77a22a3e5667822addda38dbca6bfa2
#
_entry.id   f77a22a3e5667822addda38dbca6bfa2
#
_cell.length_a   1.000
_cell.length_b   1.000
_cell.length_c   1.000
_cell.angle_alpha   90.00
_cell.angle_beta   90.00
_cell.angle_gamma   90.00
#
_symmetry.space_group_name_H-M   'P 1'
#
loop_
_entity.id
_entity.type
_entity.pdbx_description
1 polymer ?
#
loop_
_entity_poly.entity_id
_entity_poly.type
_entity_poly.pdbx_seq_one_letter_code
_entity_poly.pdbx_strand_id
1 'polypeptide(L)'
;LFDSQNTRGKALNPHDLLKAYHLREMLNDRYAMEYAVNKWETQDMSAIRELFNSYLFPIWNWSRGVKTRFFTDKEIDTYKGITLDTQYTYAHRASKAMPYFQITEPIIAGADFFEMVDHYLRMLKNIQTELKTNPAFAYIKDICFKEKQSIGMQHATLLFYSVLLFYYDKFHNMDELAIKKLFIWAYMLRLDLDSLSQNSVNKYAIGEWSGNYTNNIAMFAHIGIARMHTDIGNIQIKTGYQSSETPEKNELNEVIENLLNKQ
;
A
#
# COMPACT_ATOMS: atom_id res chain seq x y z
N LEU A 1 6.31 25.29 22.34
CA LEU A 1 6.94 23.94 22.49
C LEU A 1 7.36 23.32 21.15
N PHE A 2 6.83 23.78 20.01
CA PHE A 2 7.14 23.20 18.69
C PHE A 2 8.41 23.78 18.03
N ASP A 3 8.88 24.97 18.43
CA ASP A 3 10.06 25.60 17.85
C ASP A 3 11.41 25.06 18.39
N SER A 4 11.38 24.30 19.48
CA SER A 4 12.64 23.89 20.14
C SER A 4 13.33 22.65 19.53
N GLN A 5 12.67 21.91 18.63
CA GLN A 5 13.28 20.76 17.96
C GLN A 5 14.02 21.12 16.66
N ASN A 6 13.74 22.29 16.10
CA ASN A 6 14.37 22.73 14.83
C ASN A 6 15.80 23.24 15.00
N THR A 7 16.29 23.36 16.23
CA THR A 7 17.62 23.92 16.53
C THR A 7 18.79 22.97 16.31
N ARG A 8 18.55 21.71 15.88
CA ARG A 8 19.64 20.74 15.65
C ARG A 8 19.96 20.45 14.18
N GLY A 9 19.45 21.23 13.23
CA GLY A 9 19.85 21.13 11.81
C GLY A 9 19.45 19.84 11.10
N LYS A 10 18.61 18.98 11.69
CA LYS A 10 18.09 17.77 11.07
C LYS A 10 16.70 18.06 10.50
N ALA A 11 16.53 17.88 9.19
CA ALA A 11 15.22 18.02 8.55
C ALA A 11 14.19 17.15 9.27
N LEU A 12 13.00 17.71 9.57
CA LEU A 12 11.89 16.95 10.12
C LEU A 12 11.42 15.90 9.11
N ASN A 13 11.06 14.72 9.62
CA ASN A 13 10.48 13.71 8.73
C ASN A 13 9.09 14.17 8.24
N PRO A 14 8.67 13.78 7.04
CA PRO A 14 7.37 14.18 6.47
C PRO A 14 6.18 13.86 7.38
N HIS A 15 6.20 12.71 8.04
CA HIS A 15 5.14 12.31 8.96
C HIS A 15 5.11 13.13 10.25
N ASP A 16 6.24 13.68 10.71
CA ASP A 16 6.28 14.62 11.84
C ASP A 16 5.68 15.97 11.46
N LEU A 17 5.91 16.42 10.22
CA LEU A 17 5.29 17.63 9.67
C LEU A 17 3.78 17.48 9.57
N LEU A 18 3.31 16.32 9.09
CA LEU A 18 1.88 16.01 9.05
C LEU A 18 1.27 15.95 10.45
N LYS A 19 1.93 15.28 11.42
CA LYS A 19 1.50 15.27 12.82
C LYS A 19 1.27 16.70 13.33
N ALA A 20 2.27 17.58 13.16
CA ALA A 20 2.19 18.95 13.61
C ALA A 20 1.05 19.73 12.91
N TYR A 21 0.88 19.54 11.62
CA TYR A 21 -0.21 20.14 10.85
C TYR A 21 -1.58 19.72 11.40
N HIS A 22 -1.83 18.42 11.54
CA HIS A 22 -3.14 17.92 11.99
C HIS A 22 -3.45 18.27 13.45
N LEU A 23 -2.44 18.29 14.33
CA LEU A 23 -2.63 18.77 15.70
C LEU A 23 -3.07 20.25 15.74
N ARG A 24 -2.56 21.07 14.84
CA ARG A 24 -3.01 22.49 14.73
C ARG A 24 -4.48 22.59 14.34
N GLU A 25 -4.97 21.71 13.48
CA GLU A 25 -6.38 21.66 13.08
C GLU A 25 -7.32 21.17 14.23
N MET A 26 -6.74 20.64 15.32
CA MET A 26 -7.47 20.15 16.51
C MET A 26 -7.44 21.11 17.71
N LEU A 27 -6.93 22.34 17.55
CA LEU A 27 -6.73 23.28 18.68
C LEU A 27 -8.01 23.57 19.49
N ASN A 28 -9.20 23.39 18.91
CA ASN A 28 -10.47 23.59 19.57
C ASN A 28 -10.93 22.39 20.41
N ASP A 29 -10.26 21.22 20.29
CA ASP A 29 -10.57 20.02 21.06
C ASP A 29 -9.29 19.47 21.71
N ARG A 30 -8.98 20.04 22.88
CA ARG A 30 -7.78 19.67 23.63
C ARG A 30 -7.75 18.19 24.02
N TYR A 31 -8.88 17.61 24.37
CA TYR A 31 -8.96 16.21 24.76
C TYR A 31 -8.65 15.28 23.57
N ALA A 32 -9.28 15.52 22.43
CA ALA A 32 -8.98 14.76 21.21
C ALA A 32 -7.51 14.92 20.77
N MET A 33 -6.96 16.13 20.93
CA MET A 33 -5.55 16.39 20.62
C MET A 33 -4.60 15.60 21.53
N GLU A 34 -4.82 15.61 22.84
CA GLU A 34 -4.02 14.84 23.81
C GLU A 34 -4.13 13.33 23.54
N TYR A 35 -5.32 12.84 23.23
CA TYR A 35 -5.55 11.44 22.85
C TYR A 35 -4.77 11.06 21.57
N ALA A 36 -4.83 11.89 20.53
CA ALA A 36 -4.12 11.67 19.27
C ALA A 36 -2.59 11.64 19.47
N VAL A 37 -2.05 12.57 20.29
CA VAL A 37 -0.61 12.60 20.62
C VAL A 37 -0.21 11.32 21.36
N ASN A 38 -0.93 10.93 22.40
CA ASN A 38 -0.62 9.72 23.15
C ASN A 38 -0.65 8.48 22.26
N LYS A 39 -1.65 8.36 21.41
CA LYS A 39 -1.78 7.25 20.46
C LYS A 39 -0.62 7.23 19.47
N TRP A 40 -0.21 8.38 18.94
CA TRP A 40 0.93 8.49 18.03
C TRP A 40 2.24 8.09 18.68
N GLU A 41 2.52 8.58 19.90
CA GLU A 41 3.76 8.29 20.63
C GLU A 41 3.92 6.80 21.00
N THR A 42 2.81 6.05 21.04
CA THR A 42 2.83 4.59 21.29
C THR A 42 3.07 3.76 20.04
N GLN A 43 3.02 4.36 18.85
CA GLN A 43 3.28 3.66 17.59
C GLN A 43 4.77 3.49 17.33
N ASP A 44 5.10 2.44 16.58
CA ASP A 44 6.44 2.29 16.03
C ASP A 44 6.66 3.29 14.88
N MET A 45 7.57 4.23 15.10
CA MET A 45 7.89 5.26 14.11
C MET A 45 8.48 4.69 12.81
N SER A 46 9.12 3.52 12.86
CA SER A 46 9.60 2.83 11.66
C SER A 46 8.44 2.28 10.84
N ALA A 47 7.42 1.73 11.50
CA ALA A 47 6.20 1.25 10.86
C ALA A 47 5.40 2.40 10.23
N ILE A 48 5.30 3.56 10.90
CA ILE A 48 4.65 4.74 10.31
C ILE A 48 5.41 5.19 9.06
N ARG A 49 6.74 5.28 9.11
CA ARG A 49 7.56 5.64 7.96
C ARG A 49 7.37 4.67 6.79
N GLU A 50 7.38 3.38 7.09
CA GLU A 50 7.16 2.34 6.10
C GLU A 50 5.75 2.44 5.51
N LEU A 51 4.73 2.68 6.32
CA LEU A 51 3.35 2.85 5.88
C LEU A 51 3.24 3.92 4.79
N PHE A 52 3.84 5.10 5.00
CA PHE A 52 3.78 6.19 4.01
C PHE A 52 4.66 5.90 2.79
N ASN A 53 5.91 5.49 2.99
CA ASN A 53 6.88 5.33 1.90
C ASN A 53 6.61 4.12 1.02
N SER A 54 6.15 3.02 1.61
CA SER A 54 6.03 1.74 0.92
C SER A 54 4.63 1.40 0.50
N TYR A 55 3.61 2.01 1.14
CA TYR A 55 2.21 1.65 0.90
C TYR A 55 1.35 2.86 0.50
N LEU A 56 1.01 3.76 1.40
CA LEU A 56 0.00 4.78 1.13
C LEU A 56 0.36 5.68 -0.03
N PHE A 57 1.54 6.27 -0.03
CA PHE A 57 1.96 7.20 -1.07
C PHE A 57 2.19 6.52 -2.44
N PRO A 58 2.85 5.35 -2.53
CA PRO A 58 2.90 4.59 -3.77
C PRO A 58 1.52 4.23 -4.31
N ILE A 59 0.62 3.68 -3.49
CA ILE A 59 -0.73 3.28 -3.93
C ILE A 59 -1.52 4.50 -4.43
N TRP A 60 -1.45 5.62 -3.71
CA TRP A 60 -2.06 6.88 -4.15
C TRP A 60 -1.63 7.30 -5.55
N ASN A 61 -0.33 7.22 -5.84
CA ASN A 61 0.20 7.58 -7.16
C ASN A 61 -0.15 6.53 -8.23
N TRP A 62 0.10 5.25 -7.96
CA TRP A 62 -0.13 4.17 -8.93
C TRP A 62 -1.60 4.03 -9.32
N SER A 63 -2.53 4.23 -8.38
CA SER A 63 -3.97 4.22 -8.69
C SER A 63 -4.40 5.34 -9.66
N ARG A 64 -3.58 6.38 -9.78
CA ARG A 64 -3.76 7.51 -10.70
C ARG A 64 -2.89 7.44 -11.95
N GLY A 65 -2.17 6.32 -12.15
CA GLY A 65 -1.25 6.14 -13.28
C GLY A 65 0.01 6.99 -13.17
N VAL A 66 0.39 7.42 -11.97
CA VAL A 66 1.55 8.27 -11.70
C VAL A 66 2.67 7.45 -11.07
N LYS A 67 3.91 7.62 -11.57
CA LYS A 67 5.09 7.02 -10.96
C LYS A 67 5.37 7.65 -9.61
N THR A 68 5.55 6.84 -8.60
CA THR A 68 5.88 7.32 -7.26
C THR A 68 7.35 7.67 -7.11
N ARG A 69 7.62 8.59 -6.19
CA ARG A 69 8.94 8.91 -5.67
C ARG A 69 8.97 8.61 -4.17
N PHE A 70 10.05 8.94 -3.50
CA PHE A 70 10.07 8.91 -2.05
C PHE A 70 9.09 9.95 -1.48
N PHE A 71 8.40 9.58 -0.43
CA PHE A 71 7.56 10.50 0.31
C PHE A 71 8.43 11.44 1.13
N THR A 72 8.43 12.72 0.78
CA THR A 72 9.25 13.76 1.40
C THR A 72 8.38 14.92 1.90
N ASP A 73 9.00 15.93 2.44
CA ASP A 73 8.35 17.18 2.86
C ASP A 73 7.61 17.89 1.72
N LYS A 74 7.96 17.60 0.45
CA LYS A 74 7.31 18.17 -0.73
C LYS A 74 5.96 17.51 -1.06
N GLU A 75 5.77 16.28 -0.62
CA GLU A 75 4.58 15.48 -0.90
C GLU A 75 3.54 15.49 0.24
N ILE A 76 3.81 16.17 1.36
CA ILE A 76 2.92 16.18 2.53
C ILE A 76 1.51 16.70 2.23
N ASP A 77 1.36 17.57 1.22
CA ASP A 77 0.05 18.09 0.82
C ASP A 77 -0.94 17.00 0.41
N THR A 78 -0.45 15.85 -0.04
CA THR A 78 -1.27 14.67 -0.35
C THR A 78 -2.12 14.21 0.85
N TYR A 79 -1.61 14.40 2.06
CA TYR A 79 -2.25 13.91 3.29
C TYR A 79 -2.69 15.03 4.25
N LYS A 80 -2.66 16.28 3.85
CA LYS A 80 -3.23 17.37 4.65
C LYS A 80 -4.76 17.30 4.76
N GLY A 81 -5.38 16.68 3.76
CA GLY A 81 -6.82 16.50 3.77
C GLY A 81 -7.62 17.78 3.53
N ILE A 82 -8.90 17.73 3.88
CA ILE A 82 -9.86 18.82 3.72
C ILE A 82 -10.12 19.43 5.09
N THR A 83 -10.01 20.76 5.21
CA THR A 83 -10.33 21.46 6.45
C THR A 83 -11.85 21.61 6.63
N LEU A 84 -12.33 21.66 7.89
CA LEU A 84 -13.77 21.73 8.19
C LEU A 84 -14.42 23.07 7.81
N ASP A 85 -13.63 24.09 7.56
CA ASP A 85 -14.10 25.41 7.11
C ASP A 85 -14.34 25.50 5.60
N THR A 86 -14.08 24.42 4.86
CA THR A 86 -14.29 24.38 3.42
C THR A 86 -15.78 24.36 3.07
N GLN A 87 -16.09 24.82 1.84
CA GLN A 87 -17.44 24.73 1.27
C GLN A 87 -17.84 23.31 0.84
N TYR A 88 -16.95 22.33 0.98
CA TYR A 88 -17.21 20.96 0.55
C TYR A 88 -18.19 20.28 1.51
N THR A 89 -19.37 19.96 1.00
CA THR A 89 -20.42 19.24 1.74
C THR A 89 -19.95 17.87 2.24
N TYR A 90 -18.93 17.28 1.63
CA TYR A 90 -18.29 16.03 2.09
C TYR A 90 -17.70 16.20 3.49
N ALA A 91 -16.94 17.26 3.73
CA ALA A 91 -16.34 17.53 5.04
C ALA A 91 -17.40 17.66 6.15
N HIS A 92 -18.57 18.24 5.83
CA HIS A 92 -19.69 18.38 6.76
C HIS A 92 -20.46 17.06 6.95
N ARG A 93 -20.44 16.16 5.95
CA ARG A 93 -21.12 14.87 5.99
C ARG A 93 -20.24 13.75 6.53
N ALA A 94 -18.96 13.93 6.65
CA ALA A 94 -18.08 13.00 7.33
C ALA A 94 -18.49 12.96 8.80
N SER A 95 -19.72 12.51 8.99
CA SER A 95 -20.27 12.33 10.30
C SER A 95 -19.55 11.16 10.96
N LYS A 96 -19.50 11.21 12.26
CA LYS A 96 -18.95 10.19 13.16
C LYS A 96 -19.46 8.75 12.91
N ALA A 97 -20.46 8.58 12.03
CA ALA A 97 -21.11 7.30 11.76
C ALA A 97 -20.49 6.49 10.62
N MET A 98 -19.58 7.07 9.81
CA MET A 98 -19.00 6.39 8.65
C MET A 98 -17.48 6.63 8.57
N PRO A 99 -16.69 6.04 9.47
CA PRO A 99 -15.23 6.17 9.43
C PRO A 99 -14.66 5.19 8.40
N TYR A 100 -15.01 5.34 7.15
CA TYR A 100 -14.37 4.59 6.07
C TYR A 100 -13.24 5.42 5.49
N PHE A 101 -12.03 5.01 5.81
CA PHE A 101 -10.88 5.48 5.08
C PHE A 101 -10.76 4.69 3.79
N GLN A 102 -10.44 5.36 2.70
CA GLN A 102 -10.00 4.78 1.45
C GLN A 102 -8.71 5.49 1.03
N ILE A 103 -7.72 4.73 0.62
CA ILE A 103 -6.39 5.29 0.28
C ILE A 103 -6.50 6.37 -0.80
N THR A 104 -7.48 6.27 -1.68
CA THR A 104 -7.68 7.22 -2.79
C THR A 104 -8.55 8.42 -2.46
N GLU A 105 -9.13 8.47 -1.27
CA GLU A 105 -10.02 9.55 -0.85
C GLU A 105 -9.32 10.51 0.13
N PRO A 106 -9.68 11.79 0.10
CA PRO A 106 -9.15 12.75 1.07
C PRO A 106 -9.75 12.50 2.46
N ILE A 107 -8.92 12.68 3.48
CA ILE A 107 -9.35 12.69 4.88
C ILE A 107 -9.77 14.08 5.31
N ILE A 108 -10.45 14.20 6.45
CA ILE A 108 -10.65 15.47 7.12
C ILE A 108 -9.42 15.80 7.96
N ALA A 109 -8.94 17.04 7.83
CA ALA A 109 -7.78 17.49 8.58
C ALA A 109 -8.07 17.45 10.10
N GLY A 110 -7.10 17.00 10.86
CA GLY A 110 -7.23 16.86 12.32
C GLY A 110 -7.22 15.38 12.75
N ALA A 111 -8.22 14.97 13.52
CA ALA A 111 -8.29 13.64 14.16
C ALA A 111 -8.25 12.48 13.15
N ASP A 112 -8.90 12.63 11.99
CA ASP A 112 -8.97 11.59 10.95
C ASP A 112 -7.60 11.13 10.48
N PHE A 113 -6.61 12.02 10.46
CA PHE A 113 -5.24 11.65 10.09
C PHE A 113 -4.67 10.57 11.03
N PHE A 114 -4.82 10.77 12.33
CA PHE A 114 -4.29 9.83 13.33
C PHE A 114 -5.07 8.51 13.30
N GLU A 115 -6.37 8.58 13.09
CA GLU A 115 -7.21 7.40 12.94
C GLU A 115 -6.89 6.64 11.65
N MET A 116 -6.65 7.33 10.55
CA MET A 116 -6.24 6.75 9.28
C MET A 116 -4.91 5.97 9.42
N VAL A 117 -3.91 6.58 10.06
CA VAL A 117 -2.61 5.91 10.27
C VAL A 117 -2.78 4.63 11.07
N ASP A 118 -3.50 4.68 12.19
CA ASP A 118 -3.79 3.51 13.00
C ASP A 118 -4.61 2.44 12.24
N HIS A 119 -5.59 2.87 11.46
CA HIS A 119 -6.42 2.00 10.63
C HIS A 119 -5.56 1.19 9.66
N TYR A 120 -4.69 1.85 8.88
CA TYR A 120 -3.86 1.14 7.90
C TYR A 120 -2.74 0.30 8.51
N LEU A 121 -2.16 0.71 9.63
CA LEU A 121 -1.23 -0.14 10.38
C LEU A 121 -1.89 -1.43 10.86
N ARG A 122 -3.11 -1.34 11.38
CA ARG A 122 -3.89 -2.52 11.80
C ARG A 122 -4.30 -3.37 10.58
N MET A 123 -4.74 -2.75 9.51
CA MET A 123 -5.14 -3.44 8.28
C MET A 123 -3.98 -4.26 7.71
N LEU A 124 -2.78 -3.69 7.59
CA LEU A 124 -1.58 -4.40 7.14
C LEU A 124 -1.25 -5.59 8.04
N LYS A 125 -1.31 -5.40 9.36
CA LYS A 125 -1.07 -6.48 10.32
C LYS A 125 -2.10 -7.61 10.19
N ASN A 126 -3.36 -7.27 10.00
CA ASN A 126 -4.44 -8.26 9.83
C ASN A 126 -4.27 -9.04 8.53
N ILE A 127 -3.98 -8.36 7.40
CA ILE A 127 -3.67 -9.00 6.12
C ILE A 127 -2.50 -9.97 6.28
N GLN A 128 -1.40 -9.54 6.88
CA GLN A 128 -0.22 -10.39 7.08
C GLN A 128 -0.54 -11.60 7.97
N THR A 129 -1.36 -11.41 8.99
CA THR A 129 -1.79 -12.51 9.87
C THR A 129 -2.63 -13.51 9.11
N GLU A 130 -3.61 -13.04 8.34
CA GLU A 130 -4.47 -13.89 7.50
C GLU A 130 -3.64 -14.71 6.49
N LEU A 131 -2.70 -14.07 5.79
CA LEU A 131 -1.81 -14.75 4.83
C LEU A 131 -0.90 -15.81 5.49
N LYS A 132 -0.57 -15.64 6.77
CA LYS A 132 0.26 -16.59 7.51
C LYS A 132 -0.51 -17.79 8.06
N THR A 133 -1.76 -17.57 8.46
CA THR A 133 -2.53 -18.54 9.24
C THR A 133 -3.58 -19.28 8.44
N ASN A 134 -4.10 -18.67 7.36
CA ASN A 134 -5.11 -19.30 6.52
C ASN A 134 -4.47 -20.30 5.54
N PRO A 135 -4.87 -21.60 5.59
CA PRO A 135 -4.32 -22.63 4.71
C PRO A 135 -4.51 -22.36 3.21
N ALA A 136 -5.54 -21.61 2.83
CA ALA A 136 -5.79 -21.24 1.43
C ALA A 136 -4.65 -20.43 0.83
N PHE A 137 -3.87 -19.72 1.67
CA PHE A 137 -2.75 -18.88 1.28
C PHE A 137 -1.37 -19.49 1.60
N ALA A 138 -1.28 -20.79 1.82
CA ALA A 138 -0.02 -21.46 2.16
C ALA A 138 1.11 -21.13 1.16
N TYR A 139 0.80 -21.07 -0.15
CA TYR A 139 1.76 -20.71 -1.20
C TYR A 139 2.35 -19.30 -1.04
N ILE A 140 1.57 -18.36 -0.50
CA ILE A 140 2.05 -17.00 -0.20
C ILE A 140 3.03 -17.03 0.96
N LYS A 141 2.72 -17.83 1.98
CA LYS A 141 3.56 -17.98 3.15
C LYS A 141 4.98 -18.43 2.76
N ASP A 142 5.07 -19.42 1.91
CA ASP A 142 6.36 -20.01 1.50
C ASP A 142 7.23 -19.05 0.67
N ILE A 143 6.62 -18.07 0.02
CA ILE A 143 7.31 -17.07 -0.79
C ILE A 143 7.54 -15.77 -0.02
N CYS A 144 6.49 -15.17 0.55
CA CYS A 144 6.55 -13.82 1.13
C CYS A 144 7.26 -13.76 2.49
N PHE A 145 7.26 -14.86 3.27
CA PHE A 145 7.77 -14.87 4.64
C PHE A 145 9.10 -15.60 4.79
N LYS A 146 9.85 -15.82 3.70
CA LYS A 146 11.21 -16.32 3.77
C LYS A 146 12.11 -15.36 4.51
N GLU A 147 12.93 -15.87 5.43
CA GLU A 147 13.89 -15.07 6.20
C GLU A 147 14.92 -14.34 5.33
N LYS A 148 15.30 -14.95 4.21
CA LYS A 148 16.26 -14.38 3.26
C LYS A 148 15.61 -14.30 1.89
N GLN A 149 15.42 -13.08 1.41
CA GLN A 149 14.96 -12.79 0.07
C GLN A 149 16.01 -11.95 -0.67
N SER A 150 16.19 -12.20 -1.96
CA SER A 150 16.95 -11.30 -2.82
C SER A 150 16.28 -9.91 -2.89
N ILE A 151 17.02 -8.88 -3.26
CA ILE A 151 16.48 -7.52 -3.44
C ILE A 151 15.31 -7.53 -4.44
N GLY A 152 15.42 -8.33 -5.51
CA GLY A 152 14.35 -8.47 -6.49
C GLY A 152 13.08 -9.07 -5.90
N MET A 153 13.20 -10.09 -5.04
CA MET A 153 12.05 -10.66 -4.33
C MET A 153 11.43 -9.68 -3.35
N GLN A 154 12.24 -8.92 -2.61
CA GLN A 154 11.74 -7.89 -1.69
C GLN A 154 10.89 -6.85 -2.42
N HIS A 155 11.33 -6.39 -3.61
CA HIS A 155 10.54 -5.49 -4.45
C HIS A 155 9.22 -6.12 -4.92
N ALA A 156 9.22 -7.37 -5.35
CA ALA A 156 8.01 -8.07 -5.77
C ALA A 156 7.05 -8.31 -4.59
N THR A 157 7.59 -8.68 -3.43
CA THR A 157 6.83 -8.86 -2.19
C THR A 157 6.16 -7.54 -1.76
N LEU A 158 6.91 -6.44 -1.81
CA LEU A 158 6.36 -5.12 -1.49
C LEU A 158 5.25 -4.70 -2.47
N LEU A 159 5.46 -4.94 -3.77
CA LEU A 159 4.44 -4.68 -4.79
C LEU A 159 3.18 -5.52 -4.54
N PHE A 160 3.35 -6.80 -4.19
CA PHE A 160 2.22 -7.68 -3.84
C PHE A 160 1.45 -7.16 -2.62
N TYR A 161 2.13 -6.81 -1.52
CA TYR A 161 1.46 -6.26 -0.35
C TYR A 161 0.77 -4.93 -0.65
N SER A 162 1.35 -4.08 -1.49
CA SER A 162 0.75 -2.80 -1.87
C SER A 162 -0.53 -3.00 -2.68
N VAL A 163 -0.53 -3.90 -3.67
CA VAL A 163 -1.72 -4.15 -4.48
C VAL A 163 -2.80 -4.89 -3.68
N LEU A 164 -2.41 -5.78 -2.78
CA LEU A 164 -3.33 -6.49 -1.90
C LEU A 164 -3.95 -5.54 -0.87
N LEU A 165 -3.17 -4.63 -0.27
CA LEU A 165 -3.68 -3.61 0.62
C LEU A 165 -4.73 -2.75 -0.08
N PHE A 166 -4.45 -2.30 -1.31
CA PHE A 166 -5.39 -1.49 -2.09
C PHE A 166 -6.67 -2.25 -2.46
N TYR A 167 -6.54 -3.52 -2.81
CA TYR A 167 -7.68 -4.41 -3.05
C TYR A 167 -8.54 -4.58 -1.79
N TYR A 168 -7.89 -4.89 -0.66
CA TYR A 168 -8.60 -5.09 0.61
C TYR A 168 -9.21 -3.81 1.15
N ASP A 169 -8.54 -2.67 1.01
CA ASP A 169 -9.07 -1.34 1.35
C ASP A 169 -10.40 -1.04 0.65
N LYS A 170 -10.50 -1.46 -0.61
CA LYS A 170 -11.71 -1.23 -1.41
C LYS A 170 -12.84 -2.22 -1.14
N PHE A 171 -12.52 -3.51 -1.01
CA PHE A 171 -13.54 -4.57 -1.01
C PHE A 171 -13.75 -5.22 0.35
N HIS A 172 -12.85 -5.02 1.31
CA HIS A 172 -12.86 -5.68 2.62
C HIS A 172 -13.08 -7.19 2.53
N ASN A 173 -12.48 -7.82 1.53
CA ASN A 173 -12.68 -9.23 1.18
C ASN A 173 -11.34 -9.90 0.87
N MET A 174 -11.17 -11.14 1.33
CA MET A 174 -10.01 -11.98 1.06
C MET A 174 -10.37 -13.11 0.06
N ASP A 175 -10.96 -12.73 -1.09
CA ASP A 175 -11.31 -13.68 -2.14
C ASP A 175 -10.06 -14.40 -2.68
N GLU A 176 -10.07 -15.73 -2.59
CA GLU A 176 -8.91 -16.56 -2.92
C GLU A 176 -8.47 -16.40 -4.39
N LEU A 177 -9.44 -16.30 -5.31
CA LEU A 177 -9.13 -16.16 -6.73
C LEU A 177 -8.52 -14.79 -7.04
N ALA A 178 -9.08 -13.73 -6.46
CA ALA A 178 -8.54 -12.40 -6.62
C ALA A 178 -7.12 -12.29 -6.05
N ILE A 179 -6.90 -12.78 -4.82
CA ILE A 179 -5.58 -12.76 -4.19
C ILE A 179 -4.57 -13.57 -4.99
N LYS A 180 -4.95 -14.74 -5.48
CA LYS A 180 -4.14 -15.56 -6.38
C LYS A 180 -3.72 -14.78 -7.63
N LYS A 181 -4.65 -14.04 -8.26
CA LYS A 181 -4.34 -13.20 -9.43
C LYS A 181 -3.39 -12.05 -9.09
N LEU A 182 -3.62 -11.37 -7.96
CA LEU A 182 -2.73 -10.30 -7.50
C LEU A 182 -1.32 -10.82 -7.20
N PHE A 183 -1.21 -12.00 -6.57
CA PHE A 183 0.07 -12.65 -6.32
C PHE A 183 0.81 -12.96 -7.62
N ILE A 184 0.16 -13.68 -8.54
CA ILE A 184 0.75 -14.02 -9.83
C ILE A 184 1.20 -12.74 -10.56
N TRP A 185 0.33 -11.74 -10.65
CA TRP A 185 0.65 -10.48 -11.31
C TRP A 185 1.89 -9.81 -10.70
N ALA A 186 1.96 -9.67 -9.40
CA ALA A 186 3.08 -8.99 -8.75
C ALA A 186 4.42 -9.75 -8.95
N TYR A 187 4.39 -11.07 -8.85
CA TYR A 187 5.58 -11.88 -8.94
C TYR A 187 6.02 -12.20 -10.37
N MET A 188 5.14 -12.06 -11.36
CA MET A 188 5.56 -12.11 -12.77
C MET A 188 6.59 -11.04 -13.09
N LEU A 189 6.54 -9.87 -12.47
CA LEU A 189 7.58 -8.85 -12.62
C LEU A 189 8.97 -9.37 -12.20
N ARG A 190 9.04 -10.20 -11.15
CA ARG A 190 10.30 -10.82 -10.71
C ARG A 190 10.79 -11.87 -11.69
N LEU A 191 9.89 -12.61 -12.30
CA LEU A 191 10.25 -13.60 -13.32
C LEU A 191 10.72 -12.93 -14.61
N ASP A 192 10.04 -11.88 -15.04
CA ASP A 192 10.34 -11.14 -16.27
C ASP A 192 11.70 -10.43 -16.23
N LEU A 193 12.17 -9.99 -15.08
CA LEU A 193 13.36 -9.17 -14.93
C LEU A 193 14.42 -9.83 -14.02
N ASP A 194 15.67 -9.76 -14.43
CA ASP A 194 16.80 -10.24 -13.61
C ASP A 194 17.11 -9.29 -12.45
N SER A 195 16.98 -7.99 -12.69
CA SER A 195 17.17 -6.95 -11.69
C SER A 195 15.93 -6.07 -11.59
N LEU A 196 15.39 -5.95 -10.38
CA LEU A 196 14.29 -5.04 -10.07
C LEU A 196 14.81 -3.75 -9.45
N SER A 197 14.26 -2.65 -9.91
CA SER A 197 14.48 -1.30 -9.35
C SER A 197 13.15 -0.64 -9.07
N GLN A 198 13.16 0.43 -8.28
CA GLN A 198 11.95 1.24 -8.05
C GLN A 198 11.33 1.75 -9.37
N ASN A 199 12.16 2.03 -10.37
CA ASN A 199 11.66 2.48 -11.68
C ASN A 199 10.93 1.37 -12.45
N SER A 200 11.43 0.13 -12.42
CA SER A 200 10.74 -1.01 -13.04
C SER A 200 9.44 -1.33 -12.32
N VAL A 201 9.42 -1.30 -10.98
CA VAL A 201 8.19 -1.43 -10.18
C VAL A 201 7.17 -0.35 -10.54
N ASN A 202 7.58 0.90 -10.63
CA ASN A 202 6.72 2.01 -11.02
C ASN A 202 6.06 1.80 -12.38
N LYS A 203 6.87 1.47 -13.39
CA LYS A 203 6.37 1.22 -14.75
C LYS A 203 5.34 0.09 -14.77
N TYR A 204 5.66 -1.00 -14.11
CA TYR A 204 4.80 -2.17 -14.05
C TYR A 204 3.48 -1.87 -13.30
N ALA A 205 3.56 -1.20 -12.16
CA ALA A 205 2.39 -0.87 -11.33
C ALA A 205 1.37 -0.02 -12.09
N ILE A 206 1.81 0.93 -12.92
CA ILE A 206 0.92 1.78 -13.72
C ILE A 206 0.56 1.17 -15.09
N GLY A 207 1.06 -0.04 -15.41
CA GLY A 207 0.81 -0.71 -16.69
C GLY A 207 1.51 -0.05 -17.88
N GLU A 208 2.63 0.65 -17.67
CA GLU A 208 3.43 1.21 -18.76
C GLU A 208 3.97 0.08 -19.63
N TRP A 209 3.73 0.19 -20.91
CA TRP A 209 4.14 -0.86 -21.84
C TRP A 209 5.66 -1.06 -21.86
N SER A 210 6.06 -2.33 -21.82
CA SER A 210 7.45 -2.75 -22.02
C SER A 210 7.48 -4.12 -22.68
N GLY A 211 8.35 -4.30 -23.69
CA GLY A 211 8.57 -5.60 -24.32
C GLY A 211 9.20 -6.63 -23.40
N ASN A 212 9.72 -6.21 -22.25
CA ASN A 212 10.30 -7.09 -21.24
C ASN A 212 9.27 -7.63 -20.24
N TYR A 213 8.01 -7.18 -20.31
CA TYR A 213 6.95 -7.62 -19.39
C TYR A 213 6.00 -8.59 -20.09
N THR A 214 5.80 -9.75 -19.50
CA THR A 214 4.77 -10.71 -19.93
C THR A 214 3.37 -10.10 -19.80
N ASN A 215 3.18 -9.27 -18.77
CA ASN A 215 1.94 -8.55 -18.52
C ASN A 215 2.16 -7.04 -18.50
N ASN A 216 1.32 -6.30 -19.22
CA ASN A 216 1.28 -4.83 -19.18
C ASN A 216 -0.08 -4.39 -18.62
N ILE A 217 -0.40 -4.85 -17.40
CA ILE A 217 -1.69 -4.64 -16.74
C ILE A 217 -1.55 -3.59 -15.65
N ALA A 218 -2.25 -2.48 -15.78
CA ALA A 218 -2.36 -1.45 -14.75
C ALA A 218 -3.25 -1.92 -13.60
N MET A 219 -2.77 -2.85 -12.77
CA MET A 219 -3.60 -3.53 -11.76
C MET A 219 -4.23 -2.55 -10.76
N PHE A 220 -3.52 -1.51 -10.35
CA PHE A 220 -4.07 -0.50 -9.46
C PHE A 220 -5.24 0.26 -10.10
N ALA A 221 -5.16 0.60 -11.40
CA ALA A 221 -6.27 1.20 -12.12
C ALA A 221 -7.45 0.24 -12.26
N HIS A 222 -7.19 -1.05 -12.54
CA HIS A 222 -8.24 -2.08 -12.59
C HIS A 222 -8.98 -2.21 -11.25
N ILE A 223 -8.26 -2.27 -10.14
CA ILE A 223 -8.88 -2.27 -8.80
C ILE A 223 -9.69 -0.98 -8.60
N GLY A 224 -9.14 0.17 -8.97
CA GLY A 224 -9.82 1.46 -8.82
C GLY A 224 -11.20 1.53 -9.47
N ILE A 225 -11.35 0.95 -10.67
CA ILE A 225 -12.61 0.97 -11.43
C ILE A 225 -13.50 -0.26 -11.20
N ALA A 226 -12.97 -1.35 -10.66
CA ALA A 226 -13.72 -2.59 -10.41
C ALA A 226 -14.92 -2.32 -9.47
N ARG A 227 -16.05 -2.95 -9.75
CA ARG A 227 -17.28 -2.81 -8.96
C ARG A 227 -17.40 -3.91 -7.91
N MET A 228 -16.87 -5.08 -8.21
CA MET A 228 -16.92 -6.25 -7.34
C MET A 228 -15.51 -6.84 -7.16
N HIS A 229 -15.29 -7.49 -6.02
CA HIS A 229 -14.03 -8.20 -5.77
C HIS A 229 -13.73 -9.28 -6.83
N THR A 230 -14.78 -9.93 -7.34
CA THR A 230 -14.69 -10.95 -8.38
C THR A 230 -14.18 -10.42 -9.72
N ASP A 231 -14.30 -9.12 -10.00
CA ASP A 231 -13.79 -8.52 -11.23
C ASP A 231 -12.27 -8.72 -11.31
N ILE A 232 -11.58 -8.69 -10.18
CA ILE A 232 -10.14 -8.89 -10.10
C ILE A 232 -9.78 -10.36 -10.33
N GLY A 233 -10.56 -11.30 -9.77
CA GLY A 233 -10.38 -12.73 -10.00
C GLY A 233 -10.50 -13.14 -11.47
N ASN A 234 -11.30 -12.40 -12.24
CA ASN A 234 -11.54 -12.66 -13.67
C ASN A 234 -10.47 -12.10 -14.61
N ILE A 235 -9.51 -11.32 -14.10
CA ILE A 235 -8.42 -10.75 -14.93
C ILE A 235 -7.57 -11.90 -15.51
N GLN A 236 -7.35 -11.86 -16.83
CA GLN A 236 -6.47 -12.80 -17.50
C GLN A 236 -5.02 -12.36 -17.32
N ILE A 237 -4.25 -13.17 -16.61
CA ILE A 237 -2.81 -12.94 -16.42
C ILE A 237 -2.06 -13.98 -17.24
N LYS A 238 -1.16 -13.51 -18.10
CA LYS A 238 -0.28 -14.38 -18.88
C LYS A 238 0.88 -14.84 -18.00
N THR A 239 1.27 -16.08 -18.21
CA THR A 239 2.47 -16.68 -17.65
C THR A 239 3.29 -17.26 -18.80
N GLY A 240 4.59 -17.24 -18.70
CA GLY A 240 5.43 -17.67 -19.82
C GLY A 240 6.90 -17.59 -19.46
N TYR A 241 7.23 -17.95 -18.23
CA TYR A 241 8.62 -17.96 -17.78
C TYR A 241 9.36 -19.15 -18.38
N GLN A 242 10.57 -18.88 -18.88
CA GLN A 242 11.53 -19.92 -19.23
C GLN A 242 12.49 -20.13 -18.04
N SER A 243 12.92 -21.37 -17.80
CA SER A 243 13.84 -21.68 -16.71
C SER A 243 15.08 -20.79 -16.74
N SER A 244 15.54 -20.37 -15.59
CA SER A 244 16.72 -19.51 -15.43
C SER A 244 17.76 -20.20 -14.56
N GLU A 245 18.99 -19.69 -14.60
CA GLU A 245 20.07 -20.15 -13.69
C GLU A 245 19.83 -19.72 -12.23
N THR A 246 18.81 -18.90 -11.97
CA THR A 246 18.47 -18.39 -10.64
C THR A 246 17.51 -19.34 -9.91
N PRO A 247 17.95 -20.12 -8.89
CA PRO A 247 17.09 -21.09 -8.20
C PRO A 247 15.81 -20.47 -7.61
N GLU A 248 15.92 -19.26 -7.06
CA GLU A 248 14.79 -18.52 -6.50
C GLU A 248 13.66 -18.25 -7.52
N LYS A 249 14.03 -17.95 -8.79
CA LYS A 249 13.06 -17.75 -9.86
C LYS A 249 12.40 -19.07 -10.27
N ASN A 250 13.15 -20.16 -10.31
CA ASN A 250 12.62 -21.47 -10.67
C ASN A 250 11.60 -21.95 -9.63
N GLU A 251 11.92 -21.81 -8.35
CA GLU A 251 11.01 -22.12 -7.25
C GLU A 251 9.73 -21.28 -7.33
N LEU A 252 9.87 -19.98 -7.57
CA LEU A 252 8.73 -19.06 -7.74
C LEU A 252 7.86 -19.49 -8.94
N ASN A 253 8.47 -19.85 -10.06
CA ASN A 253 7.76 -20.31 -11.23
C ASN A 253 6.97 -21.60 -10.96
N GLU A 254 7.57 -22.58 -10.26
CA GLU A 254 6.87 -23.81 -9.87
C GLU A 254 5.62 -23.52 -9.03
N VAL A 255 5.71 -22.57 -8.09
CA VAL A 255 4.56 -22.15 -7.29
C VAL A 255 3.47 -21.56 -8.20
N ILE A 256 3.83 -20.68 -9.12
CA ILE A 256 2.87 -20.03 -10.04
C ILE A 256 2.22 -21.06 -10.97
N GLU A 257 2.97 -21.99 -11.55
CA GLU A 257 2.43 -23.05 -12.41
C GLU A 257 1.48 -23.96 -11.63
N ASN A 258 1.85 -24.36 -10.42
CA ASN A 258 0.97 -25.16 -9.56
C ASN A 258 -0.34 -24.45 -9.22
N LEU A 259 -0.32 -23.13 -9.07
CA LEU A 259 -1.53 -22.33 -8.84
C LEU A 259 -2.42 -22.27 -10.07
N LEU A 260 -1.87 -22.30 -11.28
CA LEU A 260 -2.64 -22.28 -12.52
C LEU A 260 -3.25 -23.64 -12.85
N ASN A 261 -2.57 -24.74 -12.54
CA ASN A 261 -3.00 -26.09 -12.82
C ASN A 261 -4.06 -26.63 -11.85
N LYS A 262 -4.30 -25.96 -10.73
CA LYS A 262 -5.32 -26.27 -9.72
C LYS A 262 -6.65 -25.52 -9.97
N GLN A 263 -7.00 -25.29 -11.24
CA GLN A 263 -8.32 -24.74 -11.60
C GLN A 263 -9.39 -25.81 -11.68
#